data_089d6679dc5d04f449cb7a345d145083
#
_entry.id   089d6679dc5d04f449cb7a345d145083
#
_cell.length_a   1.000
_cell.length_b   1.000
_cell.length_c   1.000
_cell.angle_alpha   90.00
_cell.angle_beta   90.00
_cell.angle_gamma   90.00
#
_symmetry.space_group_name_H-M   'P 1'
#
loop_
_entity.id
_entity.type
_entity.pdbx_description
1 polymer ?
#
loop_
_entity_poly.entity_id
_entity_poly.type
_entity_poly.pdbx_seq_one_letter_code
_entity_poly.pdbx_strand_id
1 'polypeptide(L)'
;MHDLDHYPKSTQKIRKQLEQTGLVISEYLPYQKPLKHHFPERNRLISGLSKGVLITESTIKSGTSITTNCALEQNREVYVLPGSMFNDMTMGNLMSAQEGAKIVISPKDIIDDFD
;
A
#
# COMPACT_ATOMS: atom_id res chain seq x y z
N MET A 1 19.18 -12.04 -5.95
CA MET A 1 18.25 -12.01 -7.10
C MET A 1 18.97 -11.42 -8.31
N HIS A 2 18.81 -12.03 -9.47
CA HIS A 2 19.49 -11.63 -10.70
C HIS A 2 18.84 -10.37 -11.29
N ASP A 3 19.66 -9.45 -11.89
CA ASP A 3 19.14 -8.22 -12.51
C ASP A 3 18.12 -8.48 -13.61
N LEU A 4 18.25 -9.63 -14.32
CA LEU A 4 17.32 -10.01 -15.38
C LEU A 4 15.91 -10.33 -14.87
N ASP A 5 15.77 -10.59 -13.58
CA ASP A 5 14.50 -10.96 -12.96
C ASP A 5 13.70 -9.74 -12.48
N HIS A 6 14.27 -8.55 -12.59
CA HIS A 6 13.59 -7.33 -12.18
C HIS A 6 12.56 -6.86 -13.21
N TYR A 7 11.35 -6.57 -12.74
CA TYR A 7 10.27 -6.02 -13.55
C TYR A 7 9.56 -4.89 -12.77
N PRO A 8 9.29 -3.74 -13.39
CA PRO A 8 9.69 -3.34 -14.75
C PRO A 8 11.17 -2.93 -14.81
N LYS A 9 11.79 -3.12 -15.96
CA LYS A 9 13.22 -2.80 -16.14
C LYS A 9 13.55 -1.34 -15.91
N SER A 10 12.58 -0.44 -16.13
CA SER A 10 12.74 1.00 -15.93
C SER A 10 13.10 1.38 -14.50
N THR A 11 12.78 0.55 -13.51
CA THR A 11 13.04 0.80 -12.08
C THR A 11 14.24 0.01 -11.54
N GLN A 12 15.01 -0.63 -12.40
CA GLN A 12 16.13 -1.47 -12.00
C GLN A 12 17.21 -0.71 -11.18
N LYS A 13 17.49 0.54 -11.52
CA LYS A 13 18.43 1.37 -10.77
C LYS A 13 17.94 1.62 -9.33
N ILE A 14 16.66 1.90 -9.19
CA ILE A 14 16.05 2.13 -7.87
C ILE A 14 16.16 0.87 -7.03
N ARG A 15 15.89 -0.29 -7.61
CA ARG A 15 16.02 -1.57 -6.93
C ARG A 15 17.44 -1.81 -6.42
N LYS A 16 18.46 -1.55 -7.26
CA LYS A 16 19.85 -1.71 -6.85
C LYS A 16 20.20 -0.82 -5.67
N GLN A 17 19.72 0.41 -5.65
CA GLN A 17 19.91 1.32 -4.53
C GLN A 17 19.24 0.80 -3.26
N LEU A 18 18.03 0.27 -3.36
CA LEU A 18 17.31 -0.30 -2.23
C LEU A 18 18.03 -1.52 -1.66
N GLU A 19 18.60 -2.36 -2.49
CA GLU A 19 19.38 -3.53 -2.05
C GLU A 19 20.61 -3.14 -1.24
N GLN A 20 21.20 -1.98 -1.53
CA GLN A 20 22.38 -1.48 -0.83
C GLN A 20 22.05 -0.86 0.54
N THR A 21 20.89 -0.19 0.67
CA THR A 21 20.54 0.60 1.85
C THR A 21 19.38 0.03 2.65
N GLY A 22 18.71 -0.99 2.14
CA GLY A 22 17.54 -1.59 2.76
C GLY A 22 17.41 -3.06 2.43
N LEU A 23 16.19 -3.52 2.30
CA LEU A 23 15.88 -4.92 2.03
C LEU A 23 14.79 -5.02 0.97
N VAL A 24 15.00 -5.91 0.00
CA VAL A 24 13.97 -6.28 -0.98
C VAL A 24 13.55 -7.70 -0.70
N ILE A 25 12.27 -7.91 -0.45
CA ILE A 25 11.71 -9.24 -0.15
C ILE A 25 10.65 -9.62 -1.16
N SER A 26 10.47 -10.91 -1.36
CA SER A 26 9.44 -11.46 -2.25
C SER A 26 9.04 -12.86 -1.79
N GLU A 27 7.77 -13.20 -1.98
CA GLU A 27 7.28 -14.57 -1.81
C GLU A 27 7.53 -15.44 -3.05
N TYR A 28 7.91 -14.81 -4.16
CA TYR A 28 8.05 -15.50 -5.44
C TYR A 28 9.51 -15.75 -5.78
N LEU A 29 9.76 -16.83 -6.52
CA LEU A 29 11.09 -17.16 -6.97
C LEU A 29 11.59 -16.15 -8.01
N PRO A 30 12.91 -15.89 -8.09
CA PRO A 30 13.45 -14.83 -8.96
C PRO A 30 13.09 -14.99 -10.44
N TYR A 31 12.90 -16.23 -10.91
CA TYR A 31 12.58 -16.51 -12.30
C TYR A 31 11.08 -16.48 -12.62
N GLN A 32 10.21 -16.31 -11.62
CA GLN A 32 8.77 -16.22 -11.84
C GLN A 32 8.42 -14.84 -12.42
N LYS A 33 7.69 -14.85 -13.54
CA LYS A 33 7.22 -13.60 -14.15
C LYS A 33 6.07 -13.01 -13.35
N PRO A 34 5.97 -11.68 -13.27
CA PRO A 34 4.86 -11.06 -12.58
C PRO A 34 3.54 -11.33 -13.30
N LEU A 35 2.53 -11.72 -12.53
CA LEU A 35 1.16 -11.95 -12.99
C LEU A 35 0.23 -11.01 -12.26
N LYS A 36 -0.95 -10.73 -12.83
CA LYS A 36 -1.91 -9.78 -12.23
C LYS A 36 -2.30 -10.14 -10.79
N HIS A 37 -2.49 -11.42 -10.49
CA HIS A 37 -2.89 -11.87 -9.15
C HIS A 37 -1.76 -11.76 -8.11
N HIS A 38 -0.51 -11.57 -8.53
CA HIS A 38 0.60 -11.35 -7.60
C HIS A 38 0.50 -10.02 -6.88
N PHE A 39 -0.08 -8.98 -7.50
CA PHE A 39 -0.18 -7.65 -6.89
C PHE A 39 -1.13 -7.65 -5.67
N PRO A 40 -2.36 -8.18 -5.76
CA PRO A 40 -3.22 -8.32 -4.58
C PRO A 40 -2.60 -9.21 -3.51
N GLU A 41 -1.98 -10.32 -3.88
CA GLU A 41 -1.31 -11.22 -2.93
C GLU A 41 -0.19 -10.52 -2.18
N ARG A 42 0.61 -9.69 -2.88
CA ARG A 42 1.69 -8.91 -2.28
C ARG A 42 1.17 -7.86 -1.32
N ASN A 43 0.00 -7.26 -1.58
CA ASN A 43 -0.54 -6.16 -0.79
C ASN A 43 -0.77 -6.54 0.68
N ARG A 44 -1.06 -7.81 0.98
CA ARG A 44 -1.16 -8.27 2.37
C ARG A 44 0.16 -8.18 3.13
N LEU A 45 1.28 -8.28 2.42
CA LEU A 45 2.61 -8.11 3.03
C LEU A 45 2.89 -6.64 3.33
N ILE A 46 2.47 -5.74 2.45
CA ILE A 46 2.63 -4.29 2.65
C ILE A 46 1.93 -3.88 3.95
N SER A 47 0.66 -4.23 4.10
CA SER A 47 -0.10 -3.90 5.31
C SER A 47 0.41 -4.67 6.53
N GLY A 48 0.73 -5.96 6.38
CA GLY A 48 1.16 -6.81 7.49
C GLY A 48 2.49 -6.40 8.11
N LEU A 49 3.42 -5.88 7.31
CA LEU A 49 4.73 -5.40 7.76
C LEU A 49 4.68 -3.96 8.26
N SER A 50 3.55 -3.28 8.13
CA SER A 50 3.36 -1.89 8.52
C SER A 50 2.61 -1.79 9.84
N LYS A 51 2.77 -0.67 10.55
CA LYS A 51 1.95 -0.35 11.72
C LYS A 51 0.60 0.20 11.33
N GLY A 52 0.53 0.87 10.19
CA GLY A 52 -0.69 1.44 9.66
C GLY A 52 -0.58 1.72 8.17
N VAL A 53 -1.70 2.03 7.55
CA VAL A 53 -1.80 2.33 6.12
C VAL A 53 -2.48 3.68 5.95
N LEU A 54 -1.85 4.58 5.20
CA LEU A 54 -2.43 5.86 4.83
C LEU A 54 -2.88 5.82 3.37
N ILE A 55 -4.15 6.07 3.14
CA ILE A 55 -4.74 6.12 1.81
C ILE A 55 -4.77 7.57 1.35
N THR A 56 -4.00 7.89 0.32
CA THR A 56 -3.96 9.25 -0.25
C THR A 56 -5.04 9.44 -1.30
N GLU A 57 -5.18 8.49 -2.21
CA GLU A 57 -6.23 8.46 -3.21
C GLU A 57 -6.68 7.01 -3.45
N SER A 58 -7.97 6.81 -3.58
CA SER A 58 -8.52 5.51 -3.96
C SER A 58 -9.89 5.69 -4.63
N THR A 59 -10.05 5.02 -5.76
CA THR A 59 -11.36 4.87 -6.38
C THR A 59 -12.13 3.75 -5.68
N ILE A 60 -13.42 3.63 -5.94
CA ILE A 60 -14.26 2.60 -5.32
C ILE A 60 -13.73 1.18 -5.57
N LYS A 61 -13.18 0.93 -6.77
CA LYS A 61 -12.63 -0.37 -7.16
C LYS A 61 -11.15 -0.26 -7.50
N SER A 62 -10.30 -0.06 -6.49
CA SER A 62 -8.85 0.07 -6.70
C SER A 62 -8.08 -1.02 -5.99
N GLY A 63 -6.80 -1.20 -6.37
CA GLY A 63 -5.88 -2.06 -5.64
C GLY A 63 -5.66 -1.60 -4.20
N THR A 64 -5.85 -0.30 -3.95
CA THR A 64 -5.79 0.29 -2.61
C THR A 64 -6.87 -0.29 -1.69
N SER A 65 -8.07 -0.59 -2.23
CA SER A 65 -9.13 -1.24 -1.46
C SER A 65 -8.71 -2.61 -0.94
N ILE A 66 -7.93 -3.35 -1.72
CA ILE A 66 -7.42 -4.67 -1.33
C ILE A 66 -6.45 -4.52 -0.16
N THR A 67 -5.51 -3.57 -0.25
CA THR A 67 -4.56 -3.29 0.83
C THR A 67 -5.28 -2.84 2.10
N THR A 68 -6.31 -2.00 1.95
CA THR A 68 -7.14 -1.52 3.07
C THR A 68 -7.84 -2.68 3.77
N ASN A 69 -8.46 -3.59 3.02
CA ASN A 69 -9.13 -4.75 3.58
C ASN A 69 -8.14 -5.67 4.31
N CYS A 70 -6.95 -5.88 3.75
CA CYS A 70 -5.89 -6.64 4.42
C CYS A 70 -5.49 -5.99 5.74
N ALA A 71 -5.33 -4.66 5.76
CA ALA A 71 -4.97 -3.92 6.97
C ALA A 71 -6.04 -4.09 8.06
N LEU A 72 -7.32 -3.98 7.69
CA LEU A 72 -8.43 -4.16 8.63
C LEU A 72 -8.46 -5.58 9.20
N GLU A 73 -8.30 -6.60 8.36
CA GLU A 73 -8.24 -8.00 8.79
C GLU A 73 -7.04 -8.29 9.72
N GLN A 74 -5.94 -7.57 9.52
CA GLN A 74 -4.72 -7.72 10.32
C GLN A 74 -4.69 -6.82 11.54
N ASN A 75 -5.77 -6.11 11.85
CA ASN A 75 -5.87 -5.15 12.95
C ASN A 75 -4.83 -4.02 12.85
N ARG A 76 -4.53 -3.57 11.62
CA ARG A 76 -3.67 -2.40 11.40
C ARG A 76 -4.51 -1.13 11.40
N GLU A 77 -3.88 -0.02 11.79
CA GLU A 77 -4.54 1.28 11.70
C GLU A 77 -4.70 1.71 10.24
N VAL A 78 -5.88 2.24 9.89
CA VAL A 78 -6.15 2.74 8.55
C VAL A 78 -6.49 4.21 8.63
N TYR A 79 -5.77 5.00 7.84
CA TYR A 79 -5.92 6.45 7.75
C TYR A 79 -6.27 6.85 6.33
N VAL A 80 -7.05 7.90 6.17
CA VAL A 80 -7.41 8.43 4.85
C VAL A 80 -7.23 9.93 4.82
N LEU A 81 -6.75 10.44 3.69
CA LEU A 81 -6.81 11.87 3.41
C LEU A 81 -8.23 12.22 2.99
N PRO A 82 -8.77 13.38 3.43
CA PRO A 82 -10.10 13.80 3.01
C PRO A 82 -10.10 14.22 1.53
N GLY A 83 -11.27 14.15 0.93
CA GLY A 83 -11.48 14.60 -0.44
C GLY A 83 -12.94 14.92 -0.68
N SER A 84 -13.22 15.46 -1.86
CA SER A 84 -14.59 15.80 -2.24
C SER A 84 -15.40 14.58 -2.61
N MET A 85 -16.68 14.56 -2.25
CA MET A 85 -17.62 13.51 -2.70
C MET A 85 -17.84 13.53 -4.21
N PHE A 86 -17.42 14.61 -4.89
CA PHE A 86 -17.53 14.75 -6.34
C PHE A 86 -16.26 14.35 -7.08
N ASN A 87 -15.24 13.89 -6.37
CA ASN A 87 -13.98 13.45 -6.95
C ASN A 87 -13.90 11.92 -6.88
N ASP A 88 -13.98 11.27 -8.04
CA ASP A 88 -13.91 9.81 -8.13
C ASP A 88 -12.61 9.23 -7.55
N MET A 89 -11.51 10.01 -7.61
CA MET A 89 -10.21 9.58 -7.11
C MET A 89 -10.13 9.50 -5.58
N THR A 90 -11.09 10.07 -4.87
CA THR A 90 -11.13 10.05 -3.41
C THR A 90 -12.39 9.41 -2.83
N MET A 91 -13.27 8.88 -3.68
CA MET A 91 -14.48 8.19 -3.20
C MET A 91 -14.16 6.98 -2.33
N GLY A 92 -13.13 6.22 -2.67
CA GLY A 92 -12.69 5.09 -1.85
C GLY A 92 -12.24 5.55 -0.45
N ASN A 93 -11.59 6.72 -0.36
CA ASN A 93 -11.19 7.30 0.92
C ASN A 93 -12.40 7.58 1.80
N LEU A 94 -13.44 8.22 1.23
CA LEU A 94 -14.66 8.54 1.97
C LEU A 94 -15.39 7.27 2.43
N MET A 95 -15.46 6.26 1.59
CA MET A 95 -16.07 4.98 1.94
C MET A 95 -15.30 4.29 3.08
N SER A 96 -13.98 4.31 3.04
CA SER A 96 -13.16 3.77 4.12
C SER A 96 -13.37 4.53 5.43
N ALA A 97 -13.53 5.84 5.36
CA ALA A 97 -13.85 6.65 6.55
C ALA A 97 -15.19 6.26 7.16
N GLN A 98 -16.20 5.97 6.34
CA GLN A 98 -17.49 5.48 6.81
C GLN A 98 -17.37 4.12 7.51
N GLU A 99 -16.40 3.31 7.11
CA GLU A 99 -16.13 1.98 7.69
C GLU A 99 -15.22 2.04 8.92
N GLY A 100 -14.80 3.23 9.33
CA GLY A 100 -14.01 3.41 10.55
C GLY A 100 -12.58 3.87 10.36
N ALA A 101 -12.11 4.10 9.13
CA ALA A 101 -10.79 4.66 8.92
C ALA A 101 -10.73 6.10 9.44
N LYS A 102 -9.59 6.48 10.03
CA LYS A 102 -9.39 7.81 10.61
C LYS A 102 -9.06 8.83 9.53
N ILE A 103 -9.80 9.92 9.47
CA ILE A 103 -9.49 11.05 8.58
C ILE A 103 -8.30 11.79 9.15
N VAL A 104 -7.31 12.08 8.30
CA VAL A 104 -6.06 12.73 8.66
C VAL A 104 -5.98 14.08 7.99
N ILE A 105 -5.73 15.12 8.76
CA ILE A 105 -5.56 16.50 8.25
C ILE A 105 -4.13 17.01 8.48
N SER A 106 -3.32 16.30 9.23
CA SER A 106 -1.90 16.63 9.42
C SER A 106 -1.10 15.35 9.76
N PRO A 107 0.22 15.34 9.52
CA PRO A 107 1.04 14.19 9.89
C PRO A 107 0.98 13.86 11.38
N LYS A 108 0.75 14.84 12.22
CA LYS A 108 0.64 14.65 13.67
C LYS A 108 -0.48 13.69 14.03
N ASP A 109 -1.57 13.68 13.27
CA ASP A 109 -2.69 12.77 13.51
C ASP A 109 -2.28 11.30 13.45
N ILE A 110 -1.24 10.98 12.68
CA ILE A 110 -0.69 9.63 12.60
C ILE A 110 0.39 9.42 13.65
N ILE A 111 1.33 10.35 13.76
CA ILE A 111 2.47 10.23 14.66
C ILE A 111 2.03 10.03 16.11
N ASP A 112 1.03 10.77 16.55
CA ASP A 112 0.54 10.70 17.93
C ASP A 112 -0.05 9.32 18.27
N ASP A 113 -0.53 8.56 17.28
CA ASP A 113 -1.07 7.22 17.51
C ASP A 113 0.03 6.17 17.77
N PHE A 114 1.28 6.47 17.43
CA PHE A 114 2.40 5.54 17.54
C PHE A 114 3.51 5.98 18.51
N ASP A 115 3.34 7.09 19.17
CA ASP A 115 4.29 7.61 20.17
C ASP A 115 4.02 7.09 21.58
#